data_fb60c4a5c12460c41ec61ef159c798ed
#
_entry.id   fb60c4a5c12460c41ec61ef159c798ed
#
_cell.length_a   1.000
_cell.length_b   1.000
_cell.length_c   1.000
_cell.angle_alpha   90.00
_cell.angle_beta   90.00
_cell.angle_gamma   90.00
#
_symmetry.space_group_name_H-M   'P 1'
#
loop_
_entity.id
_entity.type
_entity.pdbx_description
1 polymer ?
#
loop_
_entity_poly.entity_id
_entity_poly.type
_entity_poly.pdbx_seq_one_letter_code
_entity_poly.pdbx_strand_id
1 'polypeptide(L)'
;MDIRQLTYFVYTYQSRSFSAAAKQCCVTVQTVSKAIGNLEHELHDEALFVRKNNGVVPTDFGRAFYPRALHAVEVFKQAQGFADEYQEQQKQGRVLSLLICTPPFPHSEQVCANVSKLLAFVARRNNVRVQTEIGAFAESITSLEEETTDIVVTLGKPEITKFDVVQVGTVPTAVVMTEMHPLASSETITAQDLKQYPIIGSQDFDRERTGSIINVYKQKGLDLSLHYPTTLFSLVGEYYKNNGLSLVVDIPAIVPSNIGFIMKPIDPEDMISLPICLVTRKGEKPAGYEPIKLFLLNGGLAQGFSSIK
;
A
#
# COMPACT_ATOMS: atom_id res chain seq x y z
N MET A 1 -29.07 -2.03 9.08
CA MET A 1 -27.72 -2.31 9.63
C MET A 1 -27.10 -0.99 10.09
N ASP A 2 -26.58 -0.92 11.32
CA ASP A 2 -25.90 0.25 11.85
C ASP A 2 -24.53 -0.12 12.44
N ILE A 3 -23.69 0.89 12.69
CA ILE A 3 -22.31 0.69 13.14
C ILE A 3 -22.24 0.10 14.56
N ARG A 4 -23.25 0.30 15.39
CA ARG A 4 -23.29 -0.28 16.74
C ARG A 4 -23.55 -1.78 16.67
N GLN A 5 -24.44 -2.23 15.79
CA GLN A 5 -24.67 -3.66 15.51
C GLN A 5 -23.37 -4.32 15.05
N LEU A 6 -22.66 -3.72 14.10
CA LEU A 6 -21.35 -4.22 13.63
C LEU A 6 -20.31 -4.25 14.75
N THR A 7 -20.24 -3.20 15.57
CA THR A 7 -19.33 -3.13 16.72
C THR A 7 -19.60 -4.26 17.73
N TYR A 8 -20.86 -4.47 18.07
CA TYR A 8 -21.23 -5.54 19.00
C TYR A 8 -20.93 -6.94 18.41
N PHE A 9 -21.14 -7.11 17.12
CA PHE A 9 -20.77 -8.34 16.43
C PHE A 9 -19.26 -8.58 16.49
N VAL A 10 -18.45 -7.59 16.14
CA VAL A 10 -16.97 -7.68 16.14
C VAL A 10 -16.44 -8.03 17.53
N TYR A 11 -16.90 -7.35 18.57
CA TYR A 11 -16.44 -7.64 19.93
C TYR A 11 -16.94 -8.99 20.46
N THR A 12 -18.16 -9.41 20.09
CA THR A 12 -18.67 -10.75 20.42
C THR A 12 -17.87 -11.83 19.68
N TYR A 13 -17.49 -11.58 18.44
CA TYR A 13 -16.66 -12.50 17.66
C TYR A 13 -15.26 -12.68 18.28
N GLN A 14 -14.63 -11.60 18.70
CA GLN A 14 -13.29 -11.61 19.31
C GLN A 14 -13.29 -12.27 20.69
N SER A 15 -14.26 -11.92 21.54
CA SER A 15 -14.33 -12.41 22.92
C SER A 15 -15.02 -13.77 23.08
N ARG A 16 -15.73 -14.26 22.04
CA ARG A 16 -16.59 -15.45 22.11
C ARG A 16 -17.66 -15.39 23.20
N SER A 17 -18.04 -14.17 23.63
CA SER A 17 -18.91 -13.96 24.77
C SER A 17 -19.74 -12.69 24.63
N PHE A 18 -21.06 -12.81 24.70
CA PHE A 18 -21.97 -11.65 24.78
C PHE A 18 -21.70 -10.78 26.00
N SER A 19 -21.38 -11.41 27.14
CA SER A 19 -21.13 -10.68 28.39
C SER A 19 -19.83 -9.88 28.32
N ALA A 20 -18.78 -10.44 27.73
CA ALA A 20 -17.52 -9.73 27.53
C ALA A 20 -17.67 -8.55 26.56
N ALA A 21 -18.37 -8.79 25.43
CA ALA A 21 -18.69 -7.72 24.47
C ALA A 21 -19.53 -6.60 25.09
N ALA A 22 -20.56 -6.96 25.88
CA ALA A 22 -21.39 -5.99 26.59
C ALA A 22 -20.58 -5.12 27.56
N LYS A 23 -19.66 -5.74 28.32
CA LYS A 23 -18.75 -5.03 29.22
C LYS A 23 -17.85 -4.07 28.47
N GLN A 24 -17.29 -4.52 27.34
CA GLN A 24 -16.40 -3.71 26.50
C GLN A 24 -17.10 -2.51 25.86
N CYS A 25 -18.40 -2.68 25.51
CA CYS A 25 -19.23 -1.62 24.93
C CYS A 25 -19.97 -0.77 25.98
N CYS A 26 -19.80 -1.04 27.27
CA CYS A 26 -20.51 -0.35 28.38
C CYS A 26 -22.05 -0.43 28.24
N VAL A 27 -22.58 -1.58 27.82
CA VAL A 27 -24.02 -1.83 27.64
C VAL A 27 -24.44 -3.13 28.32
N THR A 28 -25.76 -3.42 28.33
CA THR A 28 -26.27 -4.70 28.85
C THR A 28 -26.09 -5.85 27.87
N VAL A 29 -26.02 -7.07 28.38
CA VAL A 29 -25.95 -8.29 27.55
C VAL A 29 -27.19 -8.40 26.65
N GLN A 30 -28.36 -7.99 27.15
CA GLN A 30 -29.61 -7.97 26.39
C GLN A 30 -29.53 -7.01 25.20
N THR A 31 -28.89 -5.84 25.38
CA THR A 31 -28.66 -4.88 24.29
C THR A 31 -27.82 -5.50 23.18
N VAL A 32 -26.70 -6.13 23.53
CA VAL A 32 -25.83 -6.81 22.55
C VAL A 32 -26.56 -7.94 21.85
N SER A 33 -27.25 -8.81 22.61
CA SER A 33 -27.99 -9.94 22.05
C SER A 33 -29.10 -9.50 21.10
N LYS A 34 -29.87 -8.46 21.46
CA LYS A 34 -30.94 -7.90 20.62
C LYS A 34 -30.36 -7.27 19.35
N ALA A 35 -29.28 -6.51 19.47
CA ALA A 35 -28.64 -5.85 18.33
C ALA A 35 -28.06 -6.86 17.32
N ILE A 36 -27.45 -7.96 17.81
CA ILE A 36 -26.97 -9.04 16.95
C ILE A 36 -28.16 -9.78 16.29
N GLY A 37 -29.23 -10.06 17.02
CA GLY A 37 -30.42 -10.66 16.42
C GLY A 37 -31.07 -9.77 15.34
N ASN A 38 -31.10 -8.44 15.55
CA ASN A 38 -31.54 -7.51 14.52
C ASN A 38 -30.61 -7.52 13.30
N LEU A 39 -29.29 -7.60 13.53
CA LEU A 39 -28.31 -7.70 12.45
C LEU A 39 -28.48 -8.99 11.63
N GLU A 40 -28.67 -10.13 12.30
CA GLU A 40 -28.97 -11.42 11.67
C GLU A 40 -30.24 -11.34 10.80
N HIS A 41 -31.30 -10.72 11.34
CA HIS A 41 -32.54 -10.50 10.57
C HIS A 41 -32.32 -9.63 9.33
N GLU A 42 -31.55 -8.54 9.44
CA GLU A 42 -31.22 -7.68 8.29
C GLU A 42 -30.31 -8.38 7.26
N LEU A 43 -29.57 -9.41 7.68
CA LEU A 43 -28.74 -10.27 6.84
C LEU A 43 -29.50 -11.51 6.34
N HIS A 44 -30.79 -11.38 6.09
CA HIS A 44 -31.67 -12.43 5.58
C HIS A 44 -31.81 -13.64 6.53
N ASP A 45 -31.87 -13.39 7.83
CA ASP A 45 -31.97 -14.37 8.91
C ASP A 45 -30.77 -15.35 8.98
N GLU A 46 -29.61 -14.96 8.38
CA GLU A 46 -28.40 -15.74 8.49
C GLU A 46 -27.79 -15.59 9.88
N ALA A 47 -27.68 -16.70 10.60
CA ALA A 47 -27.12 -16.71 11.96
C ALA A 47 -25.62 -16.39 11.94
N LEU A 48 -25.19 -15.43 12.75
CA LEU A 48 -23.78 -15.06 12.94
C LEU A 48 -23.09 -15.92 14.00
N PHE A 49 -23.87 -16.40 14.99
CA PHE A 49 -23.37 -17.20 16.10
C PHE A 49 -24.26 -18.39 16.42
N VAL A 50 -23.64 -19.48 16.90
CA VAL A 50 -24.28 -20.57 17.59
C VAL A 50 -24.02 -20.47 19.08
N ARG A 51 -25.07 -20.52 19.92
CA ARG A 51 -24.93 -20.50 21.38
C ARG A 51 -24.48 -21.88 21.87
N LYS A 52 -23.49 -21.91 22.74
CA LYS A 52 -23.00 -23.10 23.46
C LYS A 52 -23.01 -22.88 24.96
N ASN A 53 -22.89 -23.96 25.76
CA ASN A 53 -22.89 -23.86 27.22
C ASN A 53 -21.81 -22.89 27.80
N ASN A 54 -20.67 -22.73 27.09
CA ASN A 54 -19.56 -21.89 27.52
C ASN A 54 -19.34 -20.65 26.61
N GLY A 55 -20.39 -20.07 26.05
CA GLY A 55 -20.29 -18.87 25.24
C GLY A 55 -20.91 -19.00 23.85
N VAL A 56 -20.31 -18.36 22.85
CA VAL A 56 -20.79 -18.38 21.47
C VAL A 56 -19.68 -18.74 20.50
N VAL A 57 -20.06 -19.46 19.43
CA VAL A 57 -19.17 -19.84 18.35
C VAL A 57 -19.67 -19.24 17.05
N PRO A 58 -18.84 -18.53 16.26
CA PRO A 58 -19.27 -18.04 14.96
C PRO A 58 -19.67 -19.16 14.02
N THR A 59 -20.71 -18.92 13.25
CA THR A 59 -21.10 -19.76 12.09
C THR A 59 -20.10 -19.58 10.94
N ASP A 60 -20.25 -20.35 9.87
CA ASP A 60 -19.46 -20.15 8.65
C ASP A 60 -19.75 -18.78 8.02
N PHE A 61 -21.02 -18.38 8.04
CA PHE A 61 -21.42 -17.05 7.60
C PHE A 61 -20.80 -15.95 8.50
N GLY A 62 -20.85 -16.11 9.82
CA GLY A 62 -20.22 -15.17 10.76
C GLY A 62 -18.71 -15.05 10.57
N ARG A 63 -18.02 -16.16 10.23
CA ARG A 63 -16.59 -16.12 9.87
C ARG A 63 -16.33 -15.35 8.58
N ALA A 64 -17.14 -15.56 7.55
CA ALA A 64 -17.02 -14.86 6.27
C ALA A 64 -17.39 -13.37 6.37
N PHE A 65 -18.33 -13.03 7.25
CA PHE A 65 -18.78 -11.65 7.45
C PHE A 65 -17.82 -10.82 8.32
N TYR A 66 -17.09 -11.45 9.25
CA TYR A 66 -16.24 -10.77 10.23
C TYR A 66 -15.22 -9.80 9.64
N PRO A 67 -14.42 -10.12 8.59
CA PRO A 67 -13.45 -9.18 8.03
C PRO A 67 -14.11 -7.89 7.51
N ARG A 68 -15.30 -8.01 6.91
CA ARG A 68 -16.05 -6.85 6.38
C ARG A 68 -16.58 -5.97 7.51
N ALA A 69 -17.13 -6.59 8.54
CA ALA A 69 -17.63 -5.88 9.72
C ALA A 69 -16.50 -5.19 10.50
N LEU A 70 -15.37 -5.87 10.64
CA LEU A 70 -14.17 -5.31 11.29
C LEU A 70 -13.69 -4.06 10.55
N HIS A 71 -13.51 -4.16 9.24
CA HIS A 71 -13.07 -3.04 8.40
C HIS A 71 -14.03 -1.84 8.52
N ALA A 72 -15.35 -2.06 8.45
CA ALA A 72 -16.33 -0.99 8.60
C ALA A 72 -16.25 -0.30 9.97
N VAL A 73 -16.04 -1.07 11.05
CA VAL A 73 -15.88 -0.52 12.41
C VAL A 73 -14.58 0.28 12.54
N GLU A 74 -13.50 -0.17 11.92
CA GLU A 74 -12.20 0.53 11.93
C GLU A 74 -12.28 1.86 11.19
N VAL A 75 -12.83 1.87 9.97
CA VAL A 75 -13.03 3.11 9.20
C VAL A 75 -13.92 4.10 9.94
N PHE A 76 -14.98 3.63 10.58
CA PHE A 76 -15.86 4.48 11.38
C PHE A 76 -15.13 5.09 12.59
N LYS A 77 -14.28 4.32 13.30
CA LYS A 77 -13.47 4.83 14.39
C LYS A 77 -12.48 5.88 13.94
N GLN A 78 -11.85 5.69 12.79
CA GLN A 78 -10.98 6.70 12.19
C GLN A 78 -11.73 7.99 11.91
N ALA A 79 -12.94 7.90 11.33
CA ALA A 79 -13.77 9.07 11.09
C ALA A 79 -14.21 9.78 12.40
N GLN A 80 -14.48 9.05 13.48
CA GLN A 80 -14.79 9.65 14.78
C GLN A 80 -13.58 10.37 15.41
N GLY A 81 -12.37 9.78 15.26
CA GLY A 81 -11.13 10.38 15.77
C GLY A 81 -10.71 11.64 15.00
N PHE A 82 -11.18 11.80 13.77
CA PHE A 82 -10.76 12.87 12.86
C PHE A 82 -10.94 14.29 13.45
N ALA A 83 -12.02 14.54 14.19
CA ALA A 83 -12.27 15.88 14.75
C ALA A 83 -11.23 16.26 15.83
N ASP A 84 -10.85 15.30 16.66
CA ASP A 84 -9.84 15.49 17.71
C ASP A 84 -8.45 15.62 17.08
N GLU A 85 -8.14 14.76 16.10
CA GLU A 85 -6.91 14.83 15.33
C GLU A 85 -6.78 16.14 14.56
N TYR A 86 -7.85 16.62 13.93
CA TYR A 86 -7.90 17.89 13.23
C TYR A 86 -7.66 19.08 14.16
N GLN A 87 -8.25 19.08 15.35
CA GLN A 87 -8.01 20.13 16.35
C GLN A 87 -6.57 20.10 16.88
N GLU A 88 -6.01 18.93 17.10
CA GLU A 88 -4.60 18.80 17.47
C GLU A 88 -3.66 19.22 16.35
N GLN A 89 -3.99 18.89 15.10
CA GLN A 89 -3.25 19.32 13.91
C GLN A 89 -3.24 20.86 13.78
N GLN A 90 -4.36 21.51 14.02
CA GLN A 90 -4.46 22.99 14.02
C GLN A 90 -3.56 23.62 15.09
N LYS A 91 -3.39 22.98 16.24
CA LYS A 91 -2.51 23.46 17.33
C LYS A 91 -1.02 23.23 17.05
N GLN A 92 -0.66 22.26 16.20
CA GLN A 92 0.70 21.76 16.01
C GLN A 92 1.33 22.12 14.65
N GLY A 93 0.69 22.98 13.85
CA GLY A 93 1.14 23.38 12.50
C GLY A 93 0.48 22.56 11.39
N ARG A 94 0.64 23.04 10.15
CA ARG A 94 0.03 22.41 8.96
C ARG A 94 0.62 21.01 8.72
N VAL A 95 -0.24 20.01 8.54
CA VAL A 95 0.16 18.67 8.09
C VAL A 95 0.23 18.69 6.56
N LEU A 96 1.35 18.22 6.03
CA LEU A 96 1.53 17.96 4.61
C LEU A 96 1.29 16.47 4.37
N SER A 97 0.24 16.15 3.65
CA SER A 97 -0.08 14.78 3.25
C SER A 97 0.66 14.41 1.96
N LEU A 98 1.43 13.33 2.02
CA LEU A 98 2.22 12.84 0.91
C LEU A 98 1.90 11.37 0.66
N LEU A 99 1.45 11.04 -0.55
CA LEU A 99 1.13 9.68 -0.94
C LEU A 99 2.19 9.15 -1.91
N ILE A 100 2.80 8.00 -1.55
CA ILE A 100 3.79 7.33 -2.40
C ILE A 100 3.06 6.28 -3.23
N CYS A 101 3.08 6.47 -4.53
CA CYS A 101 2.43 5.57 -5.46
C CYS A 101 3.35 4.40 -5.83
N THR A 102 3.15 3.28 -5.17
CA THR A 102 3.87 2.03 -5.41
C THR A 102 2.97 0.84 -5.11
N PRO A 103 3.20 -0.34 -5.74
CA PRO A 103 2.57 -1.56 -5.28
C PRO A 103 2.84 -1.80 -3.80
N PRO A 104 1.89 -2.37 -3.06
CA PRO A 104 2.17 -2.80 -1.69
C PRO A 104 3.30 -3.84 -1.70
N PHE A 105 4.24 -3.67 -0.80
CA PHE A 105 5.36 -4.59 -0.60
C PHE A 105 5.55 -4.89 0.89
N PRO A 106 6.22 -6.00 1.25
CA PRO A 106 6.48 -6.31 2.65
C PRO A 106 7.18 -5.16 3.38
N HIS A 107 6.76 -4.89 4.62
CA HIS A 107 7.28 -3.79 5.45
C HIS A 107 7.05 -2.36 4.89
N SER A 108 6.14 -2.19 3.95
CA SER A 108 5.81 -0.88 3.37
C SER A 108 5.43 0.17 4.43
N GLU A 109 4.73 -0.21 5.48
CA GLU A 109 4.39 0.67 6.62
C GLU A 109 5.64 1.20 7.33
N GLN A 110 6.66 0.34 7.56
CA GLN A 110 7.92 0.75 8.18
C GLN A 110 8.71 1.70 7.27
N VAL A 111 8.69 1.46 5.97
CA VAL A 111 9.31 2.34 4.97
C VAL A 111 8.62 3.70 5.00
N CYS A 112 7.29 3.75 4.98
CA CYS A 112 6.53 4.98 5.10
C CYS A 112 6.85 5.74 6.39
N ALA A 113 6.90 5.05 7.52
CA ALA A 113 7.24 5.68 8.79
C ALA A 113 8.65 6.29 8.79
N ASN A 114 9.62 5.62 8.16
CA ASN A 114 10.99 6.16 8.04
C ASN A 114 11.05 7.34 7.07
N VAL A 115 10.38 7.25 5.93
CA VAL A 115 10.28 8.36 4.97
C VAL A 115 9.58 9.56 5.62
N SER A 116 8.49 9.34 6.35
CA SER A 116 7.80 10.41 7.10
C SER A 116 8.73 11.12 8.09
N LYS A 117 9.50 10.35 8.88
CA LYS A 117 10.46 10.93 9.83
C LYS A 117 11.54 11.77 9.13
N LEU A 118 12.04 11.26 8.02
CA LEU A 118 13.08 11.95 7.25
C LEU A 118 12.55 13.23 6.61
N LEU A 119 11.40 13.18 5.98
CA LEU A 119 10.74 14.34 5.38
C LEU A 119 10.29 15.35 6.44
N ALA A 120 9.83 14.89 7.60
CA ALA A 120 9.50 15.75 8.73
C ALA A 120 10.73 16.50 9.25
N PHE A 121 11.90 15.85 9.30
CA PHE A 121 13.16 16.53 9.65
C PHE A 121 13.50 17.65 8.64
N VAL A 122 13.33 17.38 7.35
CA VAL A 122 13.56 18.36 6.27
C VAL A 122 12.55 19.52 6.33
N ALA A 123 11.30 19.24 6.62
CA ALA A 123 10.22 20.22 6.68
C ALA A 123 10.15 20.98 8.02
N ARG A 124 10.88 20.55 9.04
CA ARG A 124 10.83 21.08 10.42
C ARG A 124 11.08 22.59 10.52
N ARG A 125 11.92 23.15 9.66
CA ARG A 125 12.19 24.58 9.61
C ARG A 125 10.99 25.43 9.21
N ASN A 126 9.98 24.82 8.57
CA ASN A 126 8.77 25.50 8.09
C ASN A 126 7.55 25.23 8.97
N ASN A 127 7.73 24.62 10.15
CA ASN A 127 6.65 24.21 11.05
C ASN A 127 5.60 23.33 10.34
N VAL A 128 6.04 22.42 9.47
CA VAL A 128 5.21 21.49 8.71
C VAL A 128 5.48 20.08 9.21
N ARG A 129 4.42 19.34 9.51
CA ARG A 129 4.47 17.90 9.71
C ARG A 129 4.26 17.21 8.37
N VAL A 130 4.91 16.08 8.17
CA VAL A 130 4.74 15.27 6.96
C VAL A 130 4.15 13.93 7.37
N GLN A 131 3.03 13.59 6.77
CA GLN A 131 2.41 12.27 6.84
C GLN A 131 2.58 11.60 5.48
N THR A 132 3.07 10.36 5.46
CA THR A 132 3.24 9.60 4.22
C THR A 132 2.41 8.32 4.26
N GLU A 133 1.76 8.05 3.14
CA GLU A 133 0.98 6.84 2.91
C GLU A 133 1.42 6.17 1.60
N ILE A 134 1.11 4.90 1.44
CA ILE A 134 1.27 4.17 0.17
C ILE A 134 -0.12 3.91 -0.40
N GLY A 135 -0.27 4.12 -1.70
CA GLY A 135 -1.53 3.88 -2.38
C GLY A 135 -1.38 3.53 -3.86
N ALA A 136 -2.47 3.07 -4.45
CA ALA A 136 -2.56 2.84 -5.88
C ALA A 136 -2.59 4.17 -6.65
N PHE A 137 -2.24 4.13 -7.94
CA PHE A 137 -2.17 5.35 -8.75
C PHE A 137 -3.53 6.04 -8.92
N ALA A 138 -4.57 5.28 -9.22
CA ALA A 138 -5.91 5.82 -9.40
C ALA A 138 -6.41 6.53 -8.12
N GLU A 139 -6.25 5.89 -6.97
CA GLU A 139 -6.57 6.46 -5.66
C GLU A 139 -5.76 7.73 -5.36
N SER A 140 -4.47 7.72 -5.74
CA SER A 140 -3.57 8.87 -5.54
C SER A 140 -4.01 10.10 -6.33
N ILE A 141 -4.51 9.91 -7.54
CA ILE A 141 -5.02 11.02 -8.36
C ILE A 141 -6.35 11.53 -7.81
N THR A 142 -7.24 10.63 -7.42
CA THR A 142 -8.51 10.99 -6.77
C THR A 142 -8.25 11.78 -5.48
N SER A 143 -7.31 11.36 -4.65
CA SER A 143 -7.00 12.05 -3.40
C SER A 143 -6.40 13.45 -3.61
N LEU A 144 -5.68 13.69 -4.72
CA LEU A 144 -5.28 15.05 -5.11
C LEU A 144 -6.46 15.91 -5.55
N GLU A 145 -7.41 15.34 -6.31
CA GLU A 145 -8.64 16.04 -6.76
C GLU A 145 -9.55 16.38 -5.57
N GLU A 146 -9.68 15.50 -4.61
CA GLU A 146 -10.47 15.67 -3.38
C GLU A 146 -9.76 16.47 -2.28
N GLU A 147 -8.54 16.95 -2.53
CA GLU A 147 -7.72 17.73 -1.59
C GLU A 147 -7.38 17.00 -0.27
N THR A 148 -7.49 15.68 -0.26
CA THR A 148 -7.10 14.82 0.90
C THR A 148 -5.60 14.54 0.94
N THR A 149 -4.91 14.71 -0.21
CA THR A 149 -3.46 14.62 -0.36
C THR A 149 -2.91 15.90 -0.99
N ASP A 150 -1.76 16.35 -0.52
CA ASP A 150 -1.09 17.55 -1.04
C ASP A 150 -0.08 17.22 -2.14
N ILE A 151 0.65 16.12 -1.99
CA ILE A 151 1.71 15.68 -2.91
C ILE A 151 1.57 14.20 -3.17
N VAL A 152 1.64 13.80 -4.43
CA VAL A 152 1.82 12.39 -4.81
C VAL A 152 3.22 12.19 -5.36
N VAL A 153 3.91 11.17 -4.85
CA VAL A 153 5.21 10.71 -5.38
C VAL A 153 4.96 9.52 -6.31
N THR A 154 5.35 9.65 -7.57
CA THR A 154 5.21 8.56 -8.55
C THR A 154 6.58 8.01 -8.96
N LEU A 155 6.64 6.70 -9.19
CA LEU A 155 7.70 6.03 -9.91
C LEU A 155 7.26 5.87 -11.37
N GLY A 156 7.99 6.53 -12.26
CA GLY A 156 7.55 6.77 -13.64
C GLY A 156 6.90 8.16 -13.79
N LYS A 157 7.04 8.74 -14.97
CA LYS A 157 6.43 10.03 -15.30
C LYS A 157 4.97 9.81 -15.74
N PRO A 158 4.00 10.30 -14.98
CA PRO A 158 2.60 10.17 -15.37
C PRO A 158 2.26 11.16 -16.49
N GLU A 159 1.44 10.74 -17.45
CA GLU A 159 0.88 11.60 -18.48
C GLU A 159 -0.42 12.24 -18.00
N ILE A 160 -0.32 13.28 -17.18
CA ILE A 160 -1.47 13.96 -16.58
C ILE A 160 -1.35 15.45 -16.85
N THR A 161 -2.31 16.03 -17.57
CA THR A 161 -2.30 17.45 -17.92
C THR A 161 -2.98 18.35 -16.86
N LYS A 162 -3.79 17.74 -15.98
CA LYS A 162 -4.53 18.46 -14.92
C LYS A 162 -3.65 18.88 -13.74
N PHE A 163 -2.46 18.28 -13.58
CA PHE A 163 -1.57 18.44 -12.44
C PHE A 163 -0.20 18.94 -12.86
N ASP A 164 0.53 19.52 -11.93
CA ASP A 164 1.93 19.84 -12.12
C ASP A 164 2.77 18.60 -11.77
N VAL A 165 3.64 18.21 -12.70
CA VAL A 165 4.52 17.06 -12.57
C VAL A 165 5.97 17.52 -12.63
N VAL A 166 6.71 17.33 -11.55
CA VAL A 166 8.11 17.72 -11.45
C VAL A 166 8.98 16.50 -11.17
N GLN A 167 9.91 16.19 -12.07
CA GLN A 167 10.88 15.13 -11.85
C GLN A 167 11.90 15.60 -10.80
N VAL A 168 12.11 14.77 -9.77
CA VAL A 168 13.00 15.05 -8.63
C VAL A 168 14.15 14.06 -8.49
N GLY A 169 14.19 13.04 -9.34
CA GLY A 169 15.27 12.06 -9.33
C GLY A 169 14.97 10.90 -10.27
N THR A 170 15.80 9.86 -10.16
CA THR A 170 15.60 8.59 -10.85
C THR A 170 15.94 7.45 -9.90
N VAL A 171 15.35 6.29 -10.13
CA VAL A 171 15.66 5.05 -9.43
C VAL A 171 15.92 3.95 -10.45
N PRO A 172 17.04 3.20 -10.34
CA PRO A 172 17.34 2.10 -11.24
C PRO A 172 16.32 0.97 -11.06
N THR A 173 16.22 0.10 -12.07
CA THR A 173 15.40 -1.09 -12.02
C THR A 173 16.23 -2.33 -11.68
N ALA A 174 15.59 -3.31 -11.09
CA ALA A 174 16.15 -4.60 -10.72
C ALA A 174 15.17 -5.73 -11.03
N VAL A 175 15.64 -6.96 -10.87
CA VAL A 175 14.84 -8.17 -11.08
C VAL A 175 14.72 -8.94 -9.78
N VAL A 176 13.50 -9.32 -9.42
CA VAL A 176 13.22 -10.25 -8.32
C VAL A 176 12.94 -11.63 -8.88
N MET A 177 13.55 -12.63 -8.27
CA MET A 177 13.40 -14.05 -8.60
C MET A 177 13.54 -14.91 -7.36
N THR A 178 13.21 -16.20 -7.47
CA THR A 178 13.50 -17.16 -6.40
C THR A 178 15.01 -17.44 -6.29
N GLU A 179 15.49 -17.81 -5.11
CA GLU A 179 16.90 -18.25 -4.90
C GLU A 179 17.26 -19.48 -5.73
N MET A 180 16.25 -20.26 -6.18
CA MET A 180 16.43 -21.47 -6.99
C MET A 180 16.35 -21.17 -8.50
N HIS A 181 16.16 -19.93 -8.90
CA HIS A 181 16.06 -19.55 -10.30
C HIS A 181 17.38 -19.82 -11.05
N PRO A 182 17.36 -20.28 -12.32
CA PRO A 182 18.58 -20.51 -13.10
C PRO A 182 19.56 -19.33 -13.16
N LEU A 183 19.03 -18.11 -13.12
CA LEU A 183 19.83 -16.86 -13.09
C LEU A 183 20.26 -16.41 -11.70
N ALA A 184 19.95 -17.15 -10.62
CA ALA A 184 20.25 -16.73 -9.27
C ALA A 184 21.75 -16.56 -8.99
N SER A 185 22.61 -17.30 -9.71
CA SER A 185 24.07 -17.19 -9.62
C SER A 185 24.68 -16.07 -10.48
N SER A 186 23.90 -15.45 -11.38
CA SER A 186 24.37 -14.33 -12.21
C SER A 186 24.63 -13.08 -11.35
N GLU A 187 25.66 -12.31 -11.68
CA GLU A 187 25.93 -11.02 -11.02
C GLU A 187 24.94 -9.95 -11.45
N THR A 188 24.66 -9.89 -12.74
CA THR A 188 23.69 -8.97 -13.38
C THR A 188 22.73 -9.74 -14.29
N ILE A 189 21.60 -9.15 -14.62
CA ILE A 189 20.59 -9.71 -15.52
C ILE A 189 20.55 -8.84 -16.78
N THR A 190 20.71 -9.47 -17.96
CA THR A 190 20.69 -8.77 -19.24
C THR A 190 19.28 -8.69 -19.85
N ALA A 191 19.09 -7.81 -20.84
CA ALA A 191 17.87 -7.77 -21.63
C ALA A 191 17.58 -9.09 -22.36
N GLN A 192 18.63 -9.85 -22.73
CA GLN A 192 18.48 -11.16 -23.35
C GLN A 192 17.95 -12.19 -22.33
N ASP A 193 18.38 -12.12 -21.08
CA ASP A 193 17.86 -12.98 -20.01
C ASP A 193 16.38 -12.71 -19.74
N LEU A 194 15.98 -11.42 -19.74
CA LEU A 194 14.57 -11.04 -19.54
C LEU A 194 13.63 -11.60 -20.61
N LYS A 195 14.12 -11.86 -21.84
CA LYS A 195 13.32 -12.44 -22.93
C LYS A 195 13.12 -13.95 -22.78
N GLN A 196 13.96 -14.63 -21.99
CA GLN A 196 13.94 -16.09 -21.85
C GLN A 196 12.92 -16.58 -20.84
N TYR A 197 12.47 -15.72 -19.92
CA TYR A 197 11.61 -16.08 -18.81
C TYR A 197 10.34 -15.23 -18.78
N PRO A 198 9.22 -15.76 -18.24
CA PRO A 198 8.01 -14.97 -18.10
C PRO A 198 8.22 -13.83 -17.10
N ILE A 199 7.76 -12.65 -17.47
CA ILE A 199 7.77 -11.47 -16.60
C ILE A 199 6.40 -11.37 -15.91
N ILE A 200 6.41 -11.44 -14.59
CA ILE A 200 5.24 -11.34 -13.74
C ILE A 200 4.88 -9.87 -13.58
N GLY A 201 3.74 -9.49 -14.13
CA GLY A 201 3.18 -8.14 -14.03
C GLY A 201 2.02 -8.05 -13.03
N SER A 202 1.58 -6.83 -12.76
CA SER A 202 0.35 -6.53 -12.04
C SER A 202 -0.60 -5.76 -12.96
N GLN A 203 -1.82 -6.28 -13.14
CA GLN A 203 -2.81 -5.64 -14.02
C GLN A 203 -3.12 -4.20 -13.59
N ASP A 204 -3.21 -3.97 -12.28
CA ASP A 204 -3.54 -2.67 -11.71
C ASP A 204 -2.42 -1.63 -11.92
N PHE A 205 -1.16 -2.10 -12.05
CA PHE A 205 0.00 -1.23 -12.24
C PHE A 205 0.41 -1.06 -13.71
N ASP A 206 0.20 -2.06 -14.55
CA ASP A 206 0.76 -2.07 -15.91
C ASP A 206 -0.23 -1.60 -16.98
N ARG A 207 -1.55 -1.73 -16.73
CA ARG A 207 -2.58 -1.37 -17.73
C ARG A 207 -2.79 0.14 -17.89
N GLU A 208 -2.66 0.90 -16.81
CA GLU A 208 -3.05 2.32 -16.79
C GLU A 208 -1.87 3.29 -16.82
N ARG A 209 -0.63 2.79 -16.88
CA ARG A 209 0.56 3.64 -16.74
C ARG A 209 1.50 3.51 -17.92
N THR A 210 1.58 4.56 -18.72
CA THR A 210 2.63 4.73 -19.73
C THR A 210 4.04 4.70 -19.12
N GLY A 211 4.19 5.05 -17.83
CA GLY A 211 5.44 5.05 -17.10
C GLY A 211 5.73 3.79 -16.26
N SER A 212 4.95 2.68 -16.40
CA SER A 212 5.29 1.43 -15.70
C SER A 212 6.63 0.87 -16.20
N ILE A 213 7.36 0.16 -15.34
CA ILE A 213 8.65 -0.48 -15.71
C ILE A 213 8.49 -1.30 -16.98
N ILE A 214 7.46 -2.12 -17.04
CA ILE A 214 7.16 -3.00 -18.19
C ILE A 214 6.95 -2.18 -19.47
N ASN A 215 6.17 -1.11 -19.40
CA ASN A 215 5.90 -0.28 -20.57
C ASN A 215 7.15 0.47 -21.05
N VAL A 216 8.01 0.90 -20.14
CA VAL A 216 9.26 1.55 -20.53
C VAL A 216 10.21 0.56 -21.23
N TYR A 217 10.30 -0.70 -20.77
CA TYR A 217 11.04 -1.74 -21.50
C TYR A 217 10.45 -2.06 -22.86
N LYS A 218 9.13 -2.14 -22.98
CA LYS A 218 8.45 -2.31 -24.29
C LYS A 218 8.74 -1.15 -25.25
N GLN A 219 8.71 0.10 -24.75
CA GLN A 219 9.04 1.26 -25.59
C GLN A 219 10.50 1.25 -26.07
N LYS A 220 11.41 0.61 -25.33
CA LYS A 220 12.79 0.35 -25.77
C LYS A 220 12.92 -0.85 -26.73
N GLY A 221 11.81 -1.45 -27.15
CA GLY A 221 11.80 -2.55 -28.11
C GLY A 221 12.06 -3.92 -27.49
N LEU A 222 11.94 -4.09 -26.16
CA LEU A 222 11.96 -5.40 -25.53
C LEU A 222 10.58 -6.03 -25.62
N ASP A 223 10.51 -7.14 -26.36
CA ASP A 223 9.34 -8.02 -26.37
C ASP A 223 9.45 -8.96 -25.15
N LEU A 224 8.61 -8.72 -24.15
CA LEU A 224 8.58 -9.45 -22.88
C LEU A 224 7.36 -10.38 -22.82
N SER A 225 7.58 -11.63 -22.43
CA SER A 225 6.49 -12.57 -22.16
C SER A 225 5.81 -12.22 -20.83
N LEU A 226 4.66 -11.56 -20.87
CA LEU A 226 3.97 -11.04 -19.68
C LEU A 226 2.93 -12.01 -19.16
N HIS A 227 3.02 -12.33 -17.88
CA HIS A 227 2.05 -13.13 -17.15
C HIS A 227 1.43 -12.31 -16.02
N TYR A 228 0.11 -12.37 -15.88
CA TYR A 228 -0.67 -11.63 -14.90
C TYR A 228 -1.44 -12.57 -13.96
N PRO A 229 -0.80 -13.13 -12.94
CA PRO A 229 -1.47 -14.03 -12.01
C PRO A 229 -2.55 -13.27 -11.21
N THR A 230 -3.72 -13.88 -11.05
CA THR A 230 -4.87 -13.28 -10.38
C THR A 230 -5.06 -13.80 -8.96
N THR A 231 -4.34 -14.83 -8.56
CA THR A 231 -4.40 -15.44 -7.22
C THR A 231 -3.01 -15.64 -6.66
N LEU A 232 -2.88 -15.71 -5.33
CA LEU A 232 -1.61 -16.04 -4.68
C LEU A 232 -1.05 -17.39 -5.16
N PHE A 233 -1.90 -18.38 -5.38
CA PHE A 233 -1.48 -19.70 -5.87
C PHE A 233 -0.92 -19.63 -7.29
N SER A 234 -1.55 -18.88 -8.20
CA SER A 234 -1.02 -18.67 -9.55
C SER A 234 0.29 -17.86 -9.53
N LEU A 235 0.41 -16.86 -8.65
CA LEU A 235 1.64 -16.10 -8.48
C LEU A 235 2.81 -16.97 -8.01
N VAL A 236 2.59 -17.82 -7.01
CA VAL A 236 3.59 -18.78 -6.55
C VAL A 236 3.97 -19.77 -7.68
N GLY A 237 2.98 -20.20 -8.45
CA GLY A 237 3.20 -21.07 -9.62
C GLY A 237 4.08 -20.43 -10.69
N GLU A 238 3.90 -19.14 -10.98
CA GLU A 238 4.76 -18.42 -11.93
C GLU A 238 6.22 -18.39 -11.47
N TYR A 239 6.48 -18.11 -10.21
CA TYR A 239 7.84 -18.06 -9.69
C TYR A 239 8.53 -19.44 -9.64
N TYR A 240 7.87 -20.45 -9.08
CA TYR A 240 8.52 -21.73 -8.79
C TYR A 240 8.40 -22.76 -9.92
N LYS A 241 7.34 -22.71 -10.73
CA LYS A 241 7.11 -23.67 -11.81
C LYS A 241 7.60 -23.15 -13.15
N ASN A 242 7.38 -21.85 -13.42
CA ASN A 242 7.67 -21.24 -14.69
C ASN A 242 8.95 -20.40 -14.69
N ASN A 243 9.69 -20.35 -13.58
CA ASN A 243 10.86 -19.49 -13.40
C ASN A 243 10.56 -18.03 -13.74
N GLY A 244 9.45 -17.51 -13.20
CA GLY A 244 9.02 -16.14 -13.48
C GLY A 244 9.91 -15.09 -12.81
N LEU A 245 10.07 -13.96 -13.47
CA LEU A 245 10.82 -12.81 -13.01
C LEU A 245 9.87 -11.65 -12.73
N SER A 246 10.11 -10.84 -11.70
CA SER A 246 9.44 -9.55 -11.53
C SER A 246 10.41 -8.40 -11.71
N LEU A 247 10.01 -7.44 -12.54
CA LEU A 247 10.72 -6.18 -12.68
C LEU A 247 10.29 -5.22 -11.56
N VAL A 248 11.24 -4.75 -10.79
CA VAL A 248 11.02 -3.84 -9.66
C VAL A 248 11.98 -2.65 -9.71
N VAL A 249 11.77 -1.66 -8.87
CA VAL A 249 12.80 -0.63 -8.61
C VAL A 249 13.87 -1.19 -7.69
N ASP A 250 15.11 -0.80 -7.89
CA ASP A 250 16.26 -1.24 -7.07
C ASP A 250 16.25 -0.57 -5.70
N ILE A 251 15.36 -1.05 -4.86
CA ILE A 251 15.24 -0.66 -3.45
C ILE A 251 15.31 -1.94 -2.61
N PRO A 252 16.39 -2.16 -1.84
CA PRO A 252 16.60 -3.41 -1.09
C PRO A 252 15.44 -3.79 -0.16
N ALA A 253 14.72 -2.82 0.38
CA ALA A 253 13.58 -3.05 1.26
C ALA A 253 12.36 -3.73 0.59
N ILE A 254 12.32 -3.81 -0.75
CA ILE A 254 11.22 -4.45 -1.49
C ILE A 254 11.26 -5.98 -1.35
N VAL A 255 12.45 -6.57 -1.16
CA VAL A 255 12.62 -8.01 -1.02
C VAL A 255 13.06 -8.36 0.40
N PRO A 256 12.20 -8.95 1.21
CA PRO A 256 12.57 -9.42 2.54
C PRO A 256 13.62 -10.55 2.45
N SER A 257 14.65 -10.47 3.27
CA SER A 257 15.79 -11.39 3.29
C SER A 257 15.47 -12.85 3.67
N ASN A 258 14.22 -13.19 4.02
CA ASN A 258 13.88 -14.46 4.65
C ASN A 258 12.81 -15.28 3.92
N ILE A 259 12.46 -14.97 2.68
CA ILE A 259 11.34 -15.62 1.99
C ILE A 259 11.73 -16.40 0.72
N GLY A 260 13.02 -16.71 0.54
CA GLY A 260 13.49 -17.49 -0.62
C GLY A 260 13.46 -16.73 -1.95
N PHE A 261 13.46 -15.39 -1.89
CA PHE A 261 13.59 -14.50 -3.04
C PHE A 261 14.85 -13.67 -2.95
N ILE A 262 15.45 -13.40 -4.10
CA ILE A 262 16.61 -12.53 -4.26
C ILE A 262 16.32 -11.43 -5.27
N MET A 263 17.00 -10.32 -5.11
CA MET A 263 17.02 -9.23 -6.07
C MET A 263 18.36 -9.15 -6.76
N LYS A 264 18.36 -9.02 -8.07
CA LYS A 264 19.54 -8.87 -8.90
C LYS A 264 19.48 -7.57 -9.70
N PRO A 265 20.60 -6.85 -9.79
CA PRO A 265 20.68 -5.67 -10.64
C PRO A 265 20.59 -6.08 -12.11
N ILE A 266 20.05 -5.19 -12.93
CA ILE A 266 20.09 -5.32 -14.39
C ILE A 266 21.43 -4.79 -14.87
N ASP A 267 21.96 -5.40 -15.94
CA ASP A 267 23.21 -4.95 -16.54
C ASP A 267 23.15 -3.45 -16.88
N PRO A 268 24.18 -2.67 -16.60
CA PRO A 268 24.19 -1.22 -16.83
C PRO A 268 23.82 -0.78 -18.25
N GLU A 269 24.13 -1.59 -19.28
CA GLU A 269 23.79 -1.29 -20.68
C GLU A 269 22.29 -1.47 -20.95
N ASP A 270 21.62 -2.37 -20.24
CA ASP A 270 20.23 -2.72 -20.39
C ASP A 270 19.32 -2.05 -19.34
N MET A 271 19.91 -1.53 -18.28
CA MET A 271 19.18 -0.95 -17.16
C MET A 271 18.35 0.27 -17.58
N ILE A 272 17.16 0.34 -17.02
CA ILE A 272 16.30 1.51 -17.08
C ILE A 272 16.27 2.16 -15.71
N SER A 273 16.41 3.49 -15.69
CA SER A 273 16.10 4.27 -14.51
C SER A 273 14.74 4.93 -14.66
N LEU A 274 13.84 4.65 -13.73
CA LEU A 274 12.54 5.31 -13.68
C LEU A 274 12.65 6.71 -13.07
N PRO A 275 12.02 7.73 -13.67
CA PRO A 275 11.93 9.03 -13.03
C PRO A 275 11.09 8.94 -11.75
N ILE A 276 11.53 9.64 -10.70
CA ILE A 276 10.76 9.91 -9.50
C ILE A 276 10.15 11.29 -9.69
N CYS A 277 8.82 11.37 -9.64
CA CYS A 277 8.11 12.62 -9.87
C CYS A 277 7.28 13.01 -8.64
N LEU A 278 7.26 14.32 -8.36
CA LEU A 278 6.25 14.94 -7.49
C LEU A 278 5.10 15.43 -8.35
N VAL A 279 3.90 15.08 -7.95
CA VAL A 279 2.64 15.50 -8.57
C VAL A 279 1.89 16.35 -7.56
N THR A 280 1.48 17.56 -7.96
CA THR A 280 0.70 18.49 -7.15
C THR A 280 -0.45 19.05 -7.97
N ARG A 281 -1.45 19.63 -7.31
CA ARG A 281 -2.49 20.40 -7.99
C ARG A 281 -1.84 21.54 -8.78
N LYS A 282 -2.45 21.87 -9.91
CA LYS A 282 -1.91 22.84 -10.86
C LYS A 282 -1.75 24.24 -10.25
N GLY A 283 -0.54 24.77 -10.30
CA GLY A 283 -0.20 26.07 -9.72
C GLY A 283 -0.08 26.08 -8.19
N GLU A 284 -0.31 24.97 -7.51
CA GLU A 284 -0.22 24.87 -6.05
C GLU A 284 1.14 24.34 -5.59
N LYS A 285 1.68 25.02 -4.60
CA LYS A 285 2.87 24.58 -3.88
C LYS A 285 2.59 24.56 -2.38
N PRO A 286 2.25 23.39 -1.83
CA PRO A 286 1.92 23.29 -0.41
C PRO A 286 3.11 23.69 0.47
N ALA A 287 2.84 24.13 1.70
CA ALA A 287 3.88 24.48 2.64
C ALA A 287 4.80 23.25 2.89
N GLY A 288 6.11 23.43 2.77
CA GLY A 288 7.09 22.33 2.84
C GLY A 288 7.45 21.69 1.50
N TYR A 289 6.78 22.04 0.40
CA TYR A 289 7.06 21.50 -0.94
C TYR A 289 8.51 21.74 -1.39
N GLU A 290 9.01 22.98 -1.35
CA GLU A 290 10.35 23.28 -1.84
C GLU A 290 11.47 22.58 -1.05
N PRO A 291 11.46 22.54 0.29
CA PRO A 291 12.43 21.73 1.04
C PRO A 291 12.40 20.25 0.68
N ILE A 292 11.22 19.66 0.53
CA ILE A 292 11.06 18.25 0.16
C ILE A 292 11.61 18.01 -1.25
N LYS A 293 11.24 18.85 -2.20
CA LYS A 293 11.73 18.76 -3.57
C LYS A 293 13.25 18.84 -3.63
N LEU A 294 13.88 19.82 -2.95
CA LEU A 294 15.33 19.94 -2.89
C LEU A 294 16.00 18.74 -2.23
N PHE A 295 15.40 18.19 -1.17
CA PHE A 295 15.91 16.99 -0.51
C PHE A 295 15.89 15.80 -1.46
N LEU A 296 14.81 15.59 -2.20
CA LEU A 296 14.68 14.51 -3.18
C LEU A 296 15.64 14.67 -4.36
N LEU A 297 15.79 15.89 -4.89
CA LEU A 297 16.76 16.21 -5.94
C LEU A 297 18.20 15.89 -5.54
N ASN A 298 18.54 15.99 -4.26
CA ASN A 298 19.85 15.66 -3.70
C ASN A 298 19.99 14.18 -3.29
N GLY A 299 19.15 13.29 -3.79
CA GLY A 299 19.23 11.86 -3.53
C GLY A 299 18.69 11.41 -2.16
N GLY A 300 17.89 12.23 -1.51
CA GLY A 300 17.38 11.96 -0.16
C GLY A 300 16.57 10.69 -0.01
N LEU A 301 15.90 10.20 -1.06
CA LEU A 301 15.21 8.91 -1.03
C LEU A 301 16.18 7.74 -0.88
N ALA A 302 17.31 7.75 -1.58
CA ALA A 302 18.32 6.71 -1.47
C ALA A 302 18.88 6.60 -0.03
N GLN A 303 19.03 7.74 0.68
CA GLN A 303 19.43 7.76 2.08
C GLN A 303 18.36 7.18 3.02
N GLY A 304 17.07 7.43 2.74
CA GLY A 304 15.95 6.91 3.52
C GLY A 304 15.77 5.39 3.42
N PHE A 305 16.11 4.81 2.26
CA PHE A 305 16.04 3.37 2.04
C PHE A 305 17.29 2.62 2.54
N SER A 306 18.47 3.25 2.56
CA SER A 306 19.72 2.63 3.03
C SER A 306 19.78 2.42 4.55
N SER A 307 18.93 3.08 5.32
CA SER A 307 18.88 2.96 6.78
C SER A 307 17.99 1.82 7.28
N ILE A 308 17.41 1.03 6.38
CA ILE A 308 16.62 -0.17 6.71
C ILE A 308 17.57 -1.39 6.59
N LYS A 309 18.31 -1.67 7.66
CA LYS A 309 19.06 -2.92 7.83
C LYS A 309 18.29 -3.86 8.73
#